data_36e137af3ca3b7b1e750442a9c86545c
#
_entry.id   36e137af3ca3b7b1e750442a9c86545c
#
_cell.length_a   1.000
_cell.length_b   1.000
_cell.length_c   1.000
_cell.angle_alpha   90.00
_cell.angle_beta   90.00
_cell.angle_gamma   90.00
#
_symmetry.space_group_name_H-M   'P 1'
#
loop_
_entity.id
_entity.type
_entity.pdbx_description
1 polymer ?
#
loop_
_entity_poly.entity_id
_entity_poly.type
_entity_poly.pdbx_seq_one_letter_code
_entity_poly.pdbx_strand_id
1 'polypeptide(L)' 'MRENYRYSYLKERYYHEDIGSYYSYAIKINNYVKQSISILPDISPDEEVVKKIVR' A
#
# COMPACT_ATOMS: atom_id res chain seq x y z
N MET A 1 -13.04 15.97 -6.91
CA MET A 1 -13.21 14.60 -7.39
C MET A 1 -11.96 13.81 -7.18
N ARG A 2 -12.12 12.55 -7.19
CA ARG A 2 -11.02 11.66 -6.94
C ARG A 2 -10.33 11.16 -8.18
N GLU A 3 -10.69 11.68 -9.31
CA GLU A 3 -10.08 11.24 -10.57
C GLU A 3 -8.60 11.52 -10.63
N ASN A 4 -8.14 12.46 -9.81
CA ASN A 4 -6.73 12.82 -9.80
C ASN A 4 -5.85 11.86 -9.03
N TYR A 5 -6.46 10.91 -8.36
CA TYR A 5 -5.75 9.92 -7.55
C TYR A 5 -6.10 8.54 -8.00
N ARG A 6 -5.12 7.66 -7.92
CA ARG A 6 -5.37 6.24 -8.14
C ARG A 6 -4.73 5.48 -7.00
N TYR A 7 -5.50 4.60 -6.39
CA TYR A 7 -5.04 3.78 -5.28
C TYR A 7 -4.85 2.35 -5.76
N SER A 8 -3.76 1.73 -5.33
CA SER A 8 -3.52 0.34 -5.59
C SER A 8 -2.75 -0.23 -4.41
N TYR A 9 -2.57 -1.54 -4.41
CA TYR A 9 -1.81 -2.16 -3.34
C TYR A 9 -0.84 -3.16 -3.95
N LEU A 10 0.23 -3.46 -3.18
CA LEU A 10 1.24 -4.40 -3.62
C LEU A 10 1.76 -5.16 -2.41
N LYS A 11 2.19 -6.40 -2.68
CA LYS A 11 2.73 -7.25 -1.64
C LYS A 11 4.23 -7.03 -1.55
N GLU A 12 4.72 -6.76 -0.34
CA GLU A 12 6.12 -6.48 -0.10
C GLU A 12 6.64 -7.36 1.02
N ARG A 13 7.94 -7.56 1.03
CA ARG A 13 8.59 -8.31 2.08
C ARG A 13 9.24 -7.33 3.03
N TYR A 14 8.97 -7.51 4.33
CA TYR A 14 9.50 -6.64 5.37
C TYR A 14 10.27 -7.46 6.38
N TYR A 15 11.09 -6.79 7.15
CA TYR A 15 11.87 -7.42 8.20
C TYR A 15 11.69 -6.66 9.50
N HIS A 16 11.49 -7.41 10.58
CA HIS A 16 11.41 -6.85 11.92
C HIS A 16 12.25 -7.71 12.84
N GLU A 17 13.03 -7.07 13.71
CA GLU A 17 13.96 -7.79 14.58
C GLU A 17 13.29 -8.90 15.39
N ASP A 18 12.10 -8.61 15.88
CA ASP A 18 11.43 -9.51 16.80
C ASP A 18 10.75 -10.68 16.11
N ILE A 19 10.33 -10.52 14.88
CA ILE A 19 9.54 -11.54 14.20
C ILE A 19 10.19 -12.04 12.92
N GLY A 20 11.29 -11.43 12.48
CA GLY A 20 11.96 -11.84 11.26
C GLY A 20 11.31 -11.30 10.02
N SER A 21 11.47 -12.03 8.92
CA SER A 21 10.90 -11.61 7.65
C SER A 21 9.43 -11.97 7.57
N TYR A 22 8.66 -11.09 6.96
CA TYR A 22 7.24 -11.35 6.77
C TYR A 22 6.76 -10.58 5.55
N TYR A 23 5.59 -10.98 5.04
CA TYR A 23 4.97 -10.29 3.92
C TYR A 23 3.82 -9.44 4.42
N SER A 24 3.70 -8.28 3.83
CA SER A 24 2.61 -7.37 4.16
C SER A 24 2.26 -6.60 2.89
N TYR A 25 1.16 -5.88 2.92
CA TYR A 25 0.73 -5.11 1.76
C TYR A 25 0.96 -3.63 2.01
N ALA A 26 1.38 -2.96 0.97
CA ALA A 26 1.55 -1.52 0.97
C ALA A 26 0.52 -0.91 0.05
N ILE A 27 0.16 0.33 0.31
CA ILE A 27 -0.78 1.05 -0.54
C ILE A 27 -0.01 2.09 -1.33
N LYS A 28 -0.22 2.08 -2.64
CA LYS A 28 0.42 3.00 -3.56
C LYS A 28 -0.61 4.02 -4.02
N ILE A 29 -0.28 5.29 -3.89
CA ILE A 29 -1.16 6.38 -4.25
C ILE A 29 -0.50 7.18 -5.37
N ASN A 30 -1.13 7.20 -6.52
CA ASN A 30 -0.68 8.02 -7.65
C ASN A 30 -1.47 9.31 -7.66
N ASN A 31 -0.75 10.41 -7.68
CA ASN A 31 -1.37 11.73 -7.81
C ASN A 31 -1.03 12.25 -9.20
N TYR A 32 -2.00 12.21 -10.10
CA TYR A 32 -1.75 12.55 -11.49
C TYR A 32 -1.59 14.05 -11.71
N VAL A 33 -2.19 14.85 -10.86
CA VAL A 33 -2.06 16.29 -11.00
C VAL A 33 -0.63 16.72 -10.70
N LYS A 34 -0.08 16.22 -9.59
CA LYS A 34 1.29 16.56 -9.21
C LYS A 34 2.32 15.61 -9.77
N GLN A 35 1.85 14.55 -10.41
CA GLN A 35 2.73 13.53 -10.98
C GLN A 35 3.67 12.97 -9.93
N SER A 36 3.10 12.65 -8.78
CA SER A 36 3.87 12.10 -7.67
C SER A 36 3.29 10.77 -7.25
N ILE A 37 4.11 9.98 -6.57
CA ILE A 37 3.72 8.68 -6.08
C ILE A 37 4.07 8.61 -4.61
N SER A 38 3.09 8.19 -3.81
CA SER A 38 3.30 7.97 -2.38
C SER A 38 3.06 6.50 -2.07
N ILE A 39 3.81 5.98 -1.14
CA ILE A 39 3.65 4.60 -0.72
C ILE A 39 3.49 4.56 0.79
N LEU A 40 2.42 3.91 1.24
CA LEU A 40 2.17 3.69 2.65
C LEU A 40 2.52 2.23 2.94
N PRO A 41 3.68 1.97 3.53
CA PRO A 41 4.16 0.60 3.69
C PRO A 41 3.53 -0.12 4.86
N ASP A 42 3.54 -1.44 4.78
CA ASP A 42 3.20 -2.31 5.91
C ASP A 42 1.83 -1.97 6.50
N ILE A 43 0.82 -1.94 5.62
CA ILE A 43 -0.54 -1.63 6.08
C ILE A 43 -1.15 -2.83 6.79
N SER A 44 -1.09 -3.99 6.16
CA SER A 44 -1.68 -5.19 6.73
C SER A 44 -1.19 -6.40 5.96
N PRO A 45 -0.94 -7.53 6.64
CA PRO A 45 -0.63 -8.78 5.95
C PRO A 45 -1.86 -9.43 5.33
N ASP A 46 -3.04 -8.92 5.62
CA ASP A 46 -4.29 -9.48 5.13
C ASP A 46 -4.75 -8.72 3.89
N GLU A 47 -4.73 -9.42 2.76
CA GLU A 47 -5.10 -8.81 1.49
C GLU A 47 -6.53 -8.29 1.50
N GLU A 48 -7.43 -8.97 2.18
CA GLU A 48 -8.83 -8.54 2.22
C GLU A 48 -8.98 -7.17 2.88
N VAL A 49 -8.19 -6.92 3.91
CA VAL A 49 -8.22 -5.62 4.58
C VAL A 49 -7.78 -4.53 3.64
N VAL A 50 -6.67 -4.79 2.93
CA VAL A 50 -6.11 -3.79 2.01
C VAL A 50 -7.05 -3.54 0.84
N LYS A 51 -7.68 -4.58 0.33
CA LYS A 51 -8.65 -4.42 -0.76
C LYS A 51 -9.78 -3.49 -0.37
N LYS A 52 -10.25 -3.57 0.86
CA LYS A 52 -11.32 -2.71 1.32
C LYS A 52 -10.89 -1.26 1.39
N ILE A 53 -9.63 -1.03 1.71
CA ILE A 53 -9.12 0.33 1.81
C ILE A 53 -9.01 1.00 0.44
N VAL A 54 -8.55 0.24 -0.56
CA VAL A 54 -8.28 0.83 -1.87
C VAL A 54 -9.48 0.84 -2.81
N ARG A 55 -10.59 0.28 -2.40
CA ARG A 55 -11.79 0.23 -3.27
C ARG A 55 -12.35 1.57 -3.60
#